data_627453db4d4d6897cba73578fd36db02
#
_entry.id   627453db4d4d6897cba73578fd36db02
#
_cell.length_a   1.000
_cell.length_b   1.000
_cell.length_c   1.000
_cell.angle_alpha   90.00
_cell.angle_beta   90.00
_cell.angle_gamma   90.00
#
_symmetry.space_group_name_H-M   'P 1'
#
loop_
_entity.id
_entity.type
_entity.pdbx_description
1 polymer ?
#
loop_
_entity_poly.entity_id
_entity_poly.type
_entity_poly.pdbx_seq_one_letter_code
_entity_poly.pdbx_strand_id
1 'polypeptide(L)'
;DHAKKLGIEVMGFEGTEEKSNFDPIITPIKAKNPDLIYFGGIYDQAASFFKQAREKGIKSKFMGPDGMDSSDLTKIAGAAVKGMYYTSVAGPVTVYPKAKKFAQDYKAKFKKDPEPFAAQAYDSAALGLAAIEQALKAAGGKLPSREQVSVAVRKTKYSGLTTNIEFDEKGDPKKALYFVLQVASEDPAKWGENKEVKRLEIAAPPLKK
;
A
#
# COMPACT_ATOMS: atom_id res chain seq x y z
N ASP A 1 4.58 -12.30 17.05
CA ASP A 1 5.91 -12.89 17.30
C ASP A 1 7.08 -11.97 16.95
N HIS A 2 7.01 -11.17 15.86
CA HIS A 2 8.12 -10.28 15.45
C HIS A 2 8.33 -9.11 16.43
N ALA A 3 7.26 -8.49 16.92
CA ALA A 3 7.34 -7.40 17.89
C ALA A 3 8.10 -7.84 19.15
N LYS A 4 7.77 -9.02 19.69
CA LYS A 4 8.47 -9.58 20.86
C LYS A 4 9.96 -9.83 20.61
N LYS A 5 10.34 -10.28 19.40
CA LYS A 5 11.77 -10.46 19.04
C LYS A 5 12.54 -9.15 19.00
N LEU A 6 11.85 -8.03 18.80
CA LEU A 6 12.42 -6.68 18.81
C LEU A 6 12.35 -6.02 20.19
N GLY A 7 11.97 -6.75 21.24
CA GLY A 7 11.82 -6.20 22.59
C GLY A 7 10.60 -5.29 22.77
N ILE A 8 9.64 -5.34 21.85
CA ILE A 8 8.40 -4.56 21.94
C ILE A 8 7.39 -5.36 22.79
N GLU A 9 6.89 -4.74 23.85
CA GLU A 9 5.81 -5.30 24.65
C GLU A 9 4.49 -5.27 23.87
N VAL A 10 3.83 -6.41 23.74
CA VAL A 10 2.50 -6.51 23.11
C VAL A 10 1.46 -6.53 24.22
N MET A 11 0.88 -5.36 24.52
CA MET A 11 -0.09 -5.15 25.60
C MET A 11 -1.48 -5.73 25.29
N GLY A 12 -1.79 -6.01 24.03
CA GLY A 12 -3.06 -6.61 23.61
C GLY A 12 -3.14 -6.86 22.12
N PHE A 13 -4.08 -7.71 21.75
CA PHE A 13 -4.47 -7.98 20.38
C PHE A 13 -6.00 -8.18 20.37
N GLU A 14 -6.70 -7.32 19.65
CA GLU A 14 -8.16 -7.31 19.55
C GLU A 14 -8.58 -7.46 18.08
N GLY A 15 -9.60 -8.23 17.81
CA GLY A 15 -10.24 -8.31 16.51
C GLY A 15 -11.58 -7.59 16.55
N THR A 16 -11.98 -7.00 15.41
CA THR A 16 -13.29 -6.36 15.26
C THR A 16 -13.81 -6.47 13.84
N GLU A 17 -15.11 -6.70 13.72
CA GLU A 17 -15.85 -6.56 12.47
C GLU A 17 -16.62 -5.24 12.40
N GLU A 18 -16.53 -4.42 13.46
CA GLU A 18 -17.18 -3.12 13.56
C GLU A 18 -16.63 -2.15 12.49
N LYS A 19 -17.53 -1.37 11.92
CA LYS A 19 -17.20 -0.36 10.89
C LYS A 19 -17.53 1.06 11.32
N SER A 20 -18.35 1.21 12.34
CA SER A 20 -18.87 2.54 12.74
C SER A 20 -18.71 2.86 14.21
N ASN A 21 -18.79 1.89 15.12
CA ASN A 21 -18.66 2.13 16.56
C ASN A 21 -17.51 1.31 17.16
N PHE A 22 -16.41 1.99 17.45
CA PHE A 22 -15.20 1.39 18.01
C PHE A 22 -15.06 1.56 19.52
N ASP A 23 -16.05 2.12 20.20
CA ASP A 23 -16.04 2.32 21.65
C ASP A 23 -15.69 1.09 22.47
N PRO A 24 -16.23 -0.10 22.14
CA PRO A 24 -15.92 -1.31 22.90
C PRO A 24 -14.44 -1.68 22.92
N ILE A 25 -13.71 -1.40 21.83
CA ILE A 25 -12.27 -1.68 21.75
C ILE A 25 -11.41 -0.49 22.14
N ILE A 26 -11.87 0.74 21.93
CA ILE A 26 -11.12 1.96 22.31
C ILE A 26 -11.02 2.08 23.84
N THR A 27 -12.08 1.76 24.58
CA THR A 27 -12.11 1.87 26.03
C THR A 27 -11.01 1.05 26.72
N PRO A 28 -10.86 -0.27 26.48
CA PRO A 28 -9.78 -1.05 27.06
C PRO A 28 -8.39 -0.64 26.56
N ILE A 29 -8.25 -0.19 25.30
CA ILE A 29 -6.99 0.33 24.78
C ILE A 29 -6.58 1.59 25.54
N LYS A 30 -7.52 2.51 25.77
CA LYS A 30 -7.26 3.74 26.53
C LYS A 30 -6.79 3.44 27.96
N ALA A 31 -7.38 2.44 28.62
CA ALA A 31 -6.99 2.05 29.97
C ALA A 31 -5.54 1.52 30.05
N LYS A 32 -5.10 0.82 28.99
CA LYS A 32 -3.72 0.31 28.87
C LYS A 32 -2.70 1.39 28.49
N ASN A 33 -3.14 2.49 27.89
CA ASN A 33 -2.32 3.64 27.47
C ASN A 33 -1.05 3.23 26.68
N PRO A 34 -1.15 2.50 25.56
CA PRO A 34 0.01 2.06 24.80
C PRO A 34 0.70 3.22 24.08
N ASP A 35 2.00 3.11 23.82
CA ASP A 35 2.76 4.08 23.02
C ASP A 35 2.35 4.07 21.55
N LEU A 36 1.98 2.88 21.03
CA LEU A 36 1.64 2.65 19.63
C LEU A 36 0.40 1.75 19.52
N ILE A 37 -0.50 2.13 18.62
CA ILE A 37 -1.62 1.31 18.18
C ILE A 37 -1.40 0.98 16.71
N TYR A 38 -1.28 -0.33 16.39
CA TYR A 38 -1.24 -0.83 15.03
C TYR A 38 -2.64 -1.31 14.62
N PHE A 39 -3.20 -0.73 13.56
CA PHE A 39 -4.49 -1.14 13.01
C PHE A 39 -4.27 -1.95 11.73
N GLY A 40 -4.54 -3.24 11.78
CA GLY A 40 -4.32 -4.19 10.69
C GLY A 40 -5.52 -4.29 9.73
N GLY A 41 -5.94 -3.18 9.13
CA GLY A 41 -7.09 -3.13 8.23
C GLY A 41 -6.88 -2.17 7.06
N ILE A 42 -7.98 -1.60 6.55
CA ILE A 42 -7.99 -0.66 5.44
C ILE A 42 -8.48 0.72 5.88
N TYR A 43 -8.22 1.73 5.07
CA TYR A 43 -8.34 3.16 5.43
C TYR A 43 -9.74 3.59 5.87
N ASP A 44 -10.82 3.06 5.29
CA ASP A 44 -12.19 3.47 5.58
C ASP A 44 -12.61 3.14 7.02
N GLN A 45 -12.32 1.92 7.46
CA GLN A 45 -12.55 1.47 8.82
C GLN A 45 -11.56 2.11 9.79
N ALA A 46 -10.27 2.14 9.42
CA ALA A 46 -9.21 2.70 10.24
C ALA A 46 -9.41 4.20 10.52
N ALA A 47 -9.84 4.98 9.51
CA ALA A 47 -10.11 6.41 9.67
C ALA A 47 -11.15 6.68 10.74
N SER A 48 -12.24 5.93 10.75
CA SER A 48 -13.30 6.01 11.76
C SER A 48 -12.79 5.64 13.15
N PHE A 49 -12.00 4.56 13.24
CA PHE A 49 -11.36 4.16 14.50
C PHE A 49 -10.41 5.22 15.04
N PHE A 50 -9.50 5.74 14.22
CA PHE A 50 -8.52 6.73 14.66
C PHE A 50 -9.17 8.05 15.08
N LYS A 51 -10.21 8.47 14.36
CA LYS A 51 -10.99 9.66 14.73
C LYS A 51 -11.62 9.49 16.11
N GLN A 52 -12.37 8.43 16.35
CA GLN A 52 -12.99 8.14 17.63
C GLN A 52 -11.97 7.98 18.76
N ALA A 53 -10.83 7.35 18.48
CA ALA A 53 -9.74 7.19 19.45
C ALA A 53 -9.18 8.56 19.88
N ARG A 54 -8.97 9.49 18.95
CA ARG A 54 -8.54 10.87 19.28
C ARG A 54 -9.60 11.64 20.04
N GLU A 55 -10.86 11.54 19.65
CA GLU A 55 -11.99 12.17 20.36
C GLU A 55 -12.09 11.68 21.82
N LYS A 56 -11.75 10.42 22.07
CA LYS A 56 -11.66 9.84 23.42
C LYS A 56 -10.35 10.12 24.16
N GLY A 57 -9.47 10.94 23.57
CA GLY A 57 -8.25 11.41 24.21
C GLY A 57 -7.07 10.44 24.16
N ILE A 58 -7.10 9.40 23.30
CA ILE A 58 -5.93 8.53 23.06
C ILE A 58 -4.83 9.36 22.37
N LYS A 59 -3.63 9.35 22.95
CA LYS A 59 -2.46 10.08 22.46
C LYS A 59 -1.44 9.17 21.77
N SER A 60 -1.62 7.86 21.81
CA SER A 60 -0.77 6.86 21.18
C SER A 60 -0.44 7.21 19.73
N LYS A 61 0.74 6.85 19.25
CA LYS A 61 1.04 6.89 17.82
C LYS A 61 0.18 5.86 17.10
N PHE A 62 -0.23 6.17 15.87
CA PHE A 62 -0.95 5.23 15.02
C PHE A 62 -0.03 4.69 13.93
N MET A 63 -0.22 3.43 13.59
CA MET A 63 0.46 2.77 12.49
C MET A 63 -0.49 1.79 11.80
N GLY A 64 -0.31 1.57 10.51
CA GLY A 64 -1.05 0.57 9.75
C GLY A 64 -0.30 0.03 8.53
N PRO A 65 -0.86 -0.97 7.84
CA PRO A 65 -0.31 -1.54 6.61
C PRO A 65 -0.58 -0.64 5.39
N ASP A 66 -0.31 -1.17 4.21
CA ASP A 66 -0.57 -0.52 2.90
C ASP A 66 -2.05 -0.25 2.63
N GLY A 67 -2.96 -0.97 3.27
CA GLY A 67 -4.39 -0.65 3.27
C GLY A 67 -4.74 0.75 3.80
N MET A 68 -3.78 1.44 4.46
CA MET A 68 -3.94 2.85 4.86
C MET A 68 -3.61 3.84 3.74
N ASP A 69 -2.97 3.40 2.66
CA ASP A 69 -2.41 4.29 1.64
C ASP A 69 -3.50 4.80 0.67
N SER A 70 -4.30 5.73 1.18
CA SER A 70 -5.37 6.42 0.44
C SER A 70 -5.57 7.83 0.99
N SER A 71 -5.78 8.80 0.10
CA SER A 71 -6.12 10.18 0.47
C SER A 71 -7.46 10.26 1.25
N ASP A 72 -8.36 9.29 1.06
CA ASP A 72 -9.61 9.20 1.81
C ASP A 72 -9.40 8.95 3.31
N LEU A 73 -8.23 8.41 3.73
CA LEU A 73 -7.90 8.29 5.16
C LEU A 73 -7.95 9.67 5.85
N THR A 74 -7.28 10.66 5.27
CA THR A 74 -7.29 12.04 5.83
C THR A 74 -8.62 12.75 5.58
N LYS A 75 -9.30 12.47 4.48
CA LYS A 75 -10.62 13.03 4.20
C LYS A 75 -11.67 12.63 5.27
N ILE A 76 -11.60 11.41 5.78
CA ILE A 76 -12.52 10.88 6.81
C ILE A 76 -12.05 11.28 8.22
N ALA A 77 -10.77 11.08 8.52
CA ALA A 77 -10.22 11.22 9.88
C ALA A 77 -9.68 12.62 10.18
N GLY A 78 -9.41 13.46 9.17
CA GLY A 78 -8.87 14.80 9.35
C GLY A 78 -7.56 14.81 10.13
N ALA A 79 -7.46 15.71 11.10
CA ALA A 79 -6.27 15.87 11.93
C ALA A 79 -5.93 14.65 12.80
N ALA A 80 -6.87 13.73 13.01
CA ALA A 80 -6.67 12.56 13.88
C ALA A 80 -5.54 11.64 13.42
N VAL A 81 -5.25 11.62 12.12
CA VAL A 81 -4.22 10.76 11.51
C VAL A 81 -2.93 11.49 11.16
N LYS A 82 -2.85 12.81 11.38
CA LYS A 82 -1.62 13.56 11.15
C LYS A 82 -0.48 13.01 12.03
N GLY A 83 0.64 12.70 11.41
CA GLY A 83 1.79 12.10 12.08
C GLY A 83 1.72 10.56 12.24
N MET A 84 0.62 9.91 11.79
CA MET A 84 0.58 8.45 11.81
C MET A 84 1.57 7.87 10.78
N TYR A 85 1.98 6.63 11.04
CA TYR A 85 2.85 5.87 10.14
C TYR A 85 2.06 4.80 9.39
N TYR A 86 2.50 4.49 8.18
CA TYR A 86 2.00 3.32 7.46
C TYR A 86 3.09 2.73 6.58
N THR A 87 2.97 1.45 6.30
CA THR A 87 3.83 0.79 5.31
C THR A 87 3.12 0.76 3.97
N SER A 88 3.85 0.85 2.87
CA SER A 88 3.29 0.71 1.53
C SER A 88 4.30 0.06 0.59
N VAL A 89 3.79 -0.65 -0.41
CA VAL A 89 4.56 -1.13 -1.57
C VAL A 89 4.53 -0.12 -2.71
N ALA A 90 3.76 0.95 -2.57
CA ALA A 90 3.65 2.06 -3.50
C ALA A 90 4.20 3.33 -2.84
N GLY A 91 5.37 3.79 -3.26
CA GLY A 91 5.84 5.12 -2.87
C GLY A 91 5.04 6.22 -3.59
N PRO A 92 5.10 7.46 -3.11
CA PRO A 92 4.58 8.61 -3.86
C PRO A 92 5.11 8.61 -5.29
N VAL A 93 4.28 9.00 -6.26
CA VAL A 93 4.66 8.94 -7.69
C VAL A 93 5.96 9.70 -8.01
N THR A 94 6.28 10.68 -7.18
CA THR A 94 7.50 11.52 -7.28
C THR A 94 8.80 10.76 -7.01
N VAL A 95 8.75 9.61 -6.32
CA VAL A 95 9.95 8.80 -6.06
C VAL A 95 10.38 7.95 -7.27
N TYR A 96 9.55 7.91 -8.31
CA TYR A 96 9.81 7.16 -9.54
C TYR A 96 10.17 8.10 -10.69
N PRO A 97 11.47 8.25 -11.05
CA PRO A 97 11.89 9.20 -12.09
C PRO A 97 11.19 9.01 -13.43
N LYS A 98 10.92 7.75 -13.82
CA LYS A 98 10.22 7.41 -15.07
C LYS A 98 8.73 7.76 -15.04
N ALA A 99 8.12 7.94 -13.87
CA ALA A 99 6.69 8.21 -13.73
C ALA A 99 6.32 9.70 -13.85
N LYS A 100 7.30 10.60 -14.03
CA LYS A 100 7.05 12.05 -14.13
C LYS A 100 6.05 12.40 -15.24
N LYS A 101 6.29 11.86 -16.45
CA LYS A 101 5.37 12.09 -17.57
C LYS A 101 3.99 11.49 -17.32
N PHE A 102 3.93 10.27 -16.78
CA PHE A 102 2.67 9.63 -16.40
C PHE A 102 1.86 10.51 -15.45
N ALA A 103 2.48 11.06 -14.40
CA ALA A 103 1.80 11.93 -13.45
C ALA A 103 1.24 13.20 -14.12
N GLN A 104 2.01 13.82 -15.03
CA GLN A 104 1.57 15.00 -15.78
C GLN A 104 0.38 14.68 -16.69
N ASP A 105 0.46 13.59 -17.46
CA ASP A 105 -0.60 13.17 -18.39
C ASP A 105 -1.87 12.78 -17.62
N TYR A 106 -1.70 12.09 -16.49
CA TYR A 106 -2.81 11.72 -15.59
C TYR A 106 -3.53 12.97 -15.07
N LYS A 107 -2.78 13.94 -14.55
CA LYS A 107 -3.34 15.21 -14.06
C LYS A 107 -4.02 16.01 -15.18
N ALA A 108 -3.41 16.05 -16.36
CA ALA A 108 -4.00 16.73 -17.52
C ALA A 108 -5.35 16.10 -17.92
N LYS A 109 -5.44 14.76 -17.91
CA LYS A 109 -6.63 14.01 -18.32
C LYS A 109 -7.72 13.99 -17.25
N PHE A 110 -7.35 13.70 -16.00
CA PHE A 110 -8.31 13.43 -14.93
C PHE A 110 -8.52 14.61 -13.98
N LYS A 111 -7.77 15.73 -14.15
CA LYS A 111 -7.83 16.97 -13.35
C LYS A 111 -7.52 16.76 -11.87
N LYS A 112 -6.85 15.67 -11.53
CA LYS A 112 -6.36 15.34 -10.18
C LYS A 112 -5.02 14.62 -10.27
N ASP A 113 -4.24 14.68 -9.21
CA ASP A 113 -2.99 13.91 -9.11
C ASP A 113 -3.29 12.40 -9.03
N PRO A 114 -2.36 11.54 -9.51
CA PRO A 114 -2.54 10.10 -9.37
C PRO A 114 -2.50 9.71 -7.90
N GLU A 115 -3.49 8.91 -7.49
CA GLU A 115 -3.55 8.28 -6.17
C GLU A 115 -2.45 7.21 -6.02
N PRO A 116 -2.15 6.77 -4.79
CA PRO A 116 -1.28 5.62 -4.56
C PRO A 116 -1.68 4.42 -5.42
N PHE A 117 -0.69 3.63 -5.82
CA PHE A 117 -0.83 2.49 -6.72
C PHE A 117 -1.17 2.79 -8.19
N ALA A 118 -1.47 4.03 -8.57
CA ALA A 118 -1.82 4.35 -9.96
C ALA A 118 -0.68 4.01 -10.95
N ALA A 119 0.57 4.29 -10.59
CA ALA A 119 1.73 3.96 -11.42
C ALA A 119 1.96 2.44 -11.50
N GLN A 120 1.75 1.71 -10.40
CA GLN A 120 1.84 0.25 -10.35
C GLN A 120 0.72 -0.41 -11.17
N ALA A 121 -0.49 0.14 -11.11
CA ALA A 121 -1.60 -0.34 -11.93
C ALA A 121 -1.33 -0.13 -13.43
N TYR A 122 -0.73 1.01 -13.80
CA TYR A 122 -0.28 1.25 -15.16
C TYR A 122 0.76 0.21 -15.61
N ASP A 123 1.79 -0.04 -14.81
CA ASP A 123 2.82 -1.04 -15.10
C ASP A 123 2.22 -2.45 -15.22
N SER A 124 1.29 -2.81 -14.33
CA SER A 124 0.61 -4.11 -14.36
C SER A 124 -0.21 -4.31 -15.63
N ALA A 125 -0.95 -3.27 -16.04
CA ALA A 125 -1.71 -3.31 -17.28
C ALA A 125 -0.81 -3.43 -18.51
N ALA A 126 0.26 -2.65 -18.56
CA ALA A 126 1.22 -2.67 -19.67
C ALA A 126 1.96 -4.01 -19.77
N LEU A 127 2.39 -4.58 -18.64
CA LEU A 127 2.97 -5.91 -18.58
C LEU A 127 1.98 -6.97 -19.08
N GLY A 128 0.72 -6.90 -18.62
CA GLY A 128 -0.34 -7.81 -19.07
C GLY A 128 -0.56 -7.76 -20.58
N LEU A 129 -0.61 -6.58 -21.16
CA LEU A 129 -0.74 -6.39 -22.60
C LEU A 129 0.47 -6.95 -23.37
N ALA A 130 1.68 -6.71 -22.89
CA ALA A 130 2.90 -7.27 -23.50
C ALA A 130 2.91 -8.80 -23.44
N ALA A 131 2.44 -9.40 -22.35
CA ALA A 131 2.33 -10.83 -22.20
C ALA A 131 1.28 -11.44 -23.14
N ILE A 132 0.12 -10.78 -23.31
CA ILE A 132 -0.92 -11.18 -24.26
C ILE A 132 -0.38 -11.15 -25.69
N GLU A 133 0.36 -10.08 -26.05
CA GLU A 133 0.99 -9.99 -27.38
C GLU A 133 1.98 -11.13 -27.64
N GLN A 134 2.81 -11.47 -26.64
CA GLN A 134 3.73 -12.60 -26.73
C GLN A 134 2.98 -13.94 -26.89
N ALA A 135 1.94 -14.16 -26.09
CA ALA A 135 1.13 -15.37 -26.18
C ALA A 135 0.41 -15.48 -27.53
N LEU A 136 -0.11 -14.37 -28.06
CA LEU A 136 -0.75 -14.31 -29.38
C LEU A 136 0.23 -14.68 -30.52
N LYS A 137 1.46 -14.14 -30.47
CA LYS A 137 2.53 -14.49 -31.43
C LYS A 137 2.88 -15.96 -31.34
N ALA A 138 3.04 -16.51 -30.13
CA ALA A 138 3.31 -17.93 -29.92
C ALA A 138 2.19 -18.86 -30.39
N ALA A 139 0.95 -18.41 -30.35
CA ALA A 139 -0.23 -19.12 -30.85
C ALA A 139 -0.47 -18.96 -32.38
N GLY A 140 0.50 -18.39 -33.12
CA GLY A 140 0.37 -18.17 -34.56
C GLY A 140 -0.75 -17.22 -34.94
N GLY A 141 -1.03 -16.21 -34.13
CA GLY A 141 -2.11 -15.22 -34.32
C GLY A 141 -3.50 -15.66 -33.88
N LYS A 142 -3.65 -16.89 -33.35
CA LYS A 142 -4.89 -17.38 -32.77
C LYS A 142 -5.05 -16.87 -31.34
N LEU A 143 -6.29 -16.72 -30.86
CA LEU A 143 -6.59 -16.30 -29.50
C LEU A 143 -5.92 -17.27 -28.51
N PRO A 144 -5.00 -16.81 -27.64
CA PRO A 144 -4.35 -17.68 -26.66
C PRO A 144 -5.32 -18.08 -25.55
N SER A 145 -5.10 -19.26 -24.96
CA SER A 145 -5.82 -19.66 -23.75
C SER A 145 -5.36 -18.84 -22.54
N ARG A 146 -6.17 -18.82 -21.48
CA ARG A 146 -5.82 -18.18 -20.20
C ARG A 146 -4.51 -18.73 -19.63
N GLU A 147 -4.27 -20.02 -19.77
CA GLU A 147 -3.04 -20.69 -19.33
C GLU A 147 -1.83 -20.18 -20.11
N GLN A 148 -1.95 -20.10 -21.45
CA GLN A 148 -0.86 -19.56 -22.29
C GLN A 148 -0.52 -18.13 -21.93
N VAL A 149 -1.53 -17.28 -21.64
CA VAL A 149 -1.31 -15.91 -21.16
C VAL A 149 -0.64 -15.91 -19.77
N SER A 150 -1.08 -16.74 -18.83
CA SER A 150 -0.50 -16.85 -17.50
C SER A 150 0.97 -17.24 -17.55
N VAL A 151 1.32 -18.22 -18.42
CA VAL A 151 2.71 -18.62 -18.65
C VAL A 151 3.52 -17.47 -19.25
N ALA A 152 2.95 -16.73 -20.20
CA ALA A 152 3.60 -15.57 -20.81
C ALA A 152 3.86 -14.47 -19.78
N VAL A 153 2.89 -14.13 -18.93
CA VAL A 153 3.05 -13.13 -17.84
C VAL A 153 4.25 -13.50 -16.96
N ARG A 154 4.34 -14.75 -16.51
CA ARG A 154 5.45 -15.21 -15.64
C ARG A 154 6.83 -15.12 -16.29
N LYS A 155 6.90 -15.22 -17.62
CA LYS A 155 8.15 -15.15 -18.40
C LYS A 155 8.49 -13.72 -18.84
N THR A 156 7.54 -12.80 -18.77
CA THR A 156 7.72 -11.43 -19.24
C THR A 156 8.66 -10.67 -18.29
N LYS A 157 9.72 -10.06 -18.87
CA LYS A 157 10.54 -9.07 -18.21
C LYS A 157 10.08 -7.70 -18.70
N TYR A 158 9.66 -6.84 -17.78
CA TYR A 158 9.07 -5.55 -18.13
C TYR A 158 9.78 -4.41 -17.40
N SER A 159 10.22 -3.40 -18.16
CA SER A 159 10.79 -2.17 -17.59
C SER A 159 9.69 -1.15 -17.37
N GLY A 160 9.09 -1.19 -16.19
CA GLY A 160 7.98 -0.33 -15.81
C GLY A 160 8.39 1.10 -15.42
N LEU A 161 7.41 1.89 -15.08
CA LEU A 161 7.57 3.23 -14.51
C LEU A 161 8.13 3.17 -13.09
N THR A 162 7.69 2.17 -12.33
CA THR A 162 7.98 2.03 -10.90
C THR A 162 9.21 1.16 -10.65
N THR A 163 9.37 0.08 -11.41
CA THR A 163 10.48 -0.87 -11.27
C THR A 163 10.66 -1.72 -12.52
N ASN A 164 11.75 -2.47 -12.57
CA ASN A 164 11.89 -3.58 -13.52
C ASN A 164 11.20 -4.81 -12.91
N ILE A 165 10.21 -5.33 -13.61
CA ILE A 165 9.38 -6.43 -13.14
C ILE A 165 9.89 -7.74 -13.75
N GLU A 166 10.22 -8.68 -12.89
CA GLU A 166 10.58 -10.05 -13.21
C GLU A 166 10.07 -10.96 -12.09
N PHE A 167 9.46 -12.07 -12.45
CA PHE A 167 8.85 -12.99 -11.49
C PHE A 167 9.79 -14.17 -11.17
N ASP A 168 9.66 -14.70 -9.96
CA ASP A 168 10.24 -15.98 -9.57
C ASP A 168 9.31 -17.15 -9.97
N GLU A 169 9.70 -18.37 -9.58
CA GLU A 169 8.94 -19.60 -9.90
C GLU A 169 7.54 -19.64 -9.27
N LYS A 170 7.32 -18.92 -8.16
CA LYS A 170 6.02 -18.80 -7.50
C LYS A 170 5.10 -17.78 -8.19
N GLY A 171 5.70 -16.86 -8.95
CA GLY A 171 5.01 -15.71 -9.53
C GLY A 171 5.11 -14.46 -8.66
N ASP A 172 5.99 -14.44 -7.64
CA ASP A 172 6.29 -13.25 -6.88
C ASP A 172 7.32 -12.39 -7.62
N PRO A 173 7.25 -11.05 -7.54
CA PRO A 173 8.33 -10.19 -8.00
C PRO A 173 9.63 -10.55 -7.29
N LYS A 174 10.73 -10.72 -8.04
CA LYS A 174 12.04 -11.08 -7.46
C LYS A 174 12.54 -10.06 -6.45
N LYS A 175 12.14 -8.80 -6.62
CA LYS A 175 12.46 -7.69 -5.72
C LYS A 175 11.25 -6.77 -5.60
N ALA A 176 11.01 -6.28 -4.40
CA ALA A 176 9.98 -5.29 -4.12
C ALA A 176 10.54 -4.15 -3.26
N LEU A 177 10.09 -2.94 -3.53
CA LEU A 177 10.35 -1.79 -2.68
C LEU A 177 9.24 -1.69 -1.63
N TYR A 178 9.66 -1.51 -0.38
CA TYR A 178 8.77 -1.21 0.73
C TYR A 178 9.11 0.16 1.31
N PHE A 179 8.08 0.91 1.61
CA PHE A 179 8.18 2.24 2.18
C PHE A 179 7.57 2.25 3.57
N VAL A 180 8.20 2.99 4.47
CA VAL A 180 7.57 3.47 5.70
C VAL A 180 7.30 4.94 5.49
N LEU A 181 6.05 5.31 5.52
CA LEU A 181 5.56 6.65 5.24
C LEU A 181 4.92 7.26 6.49
N GLN A 182 4.97 8.58 6.59
CA GLN A 182 4.30 9.34 7.65
C GLN A 182 3.35 10.36 7.05
N VAL A 183 2.13 10.39 7.55
CA VAL A 183 1.11 11.38 7.14
C VAL A 183 1.57 12.77 7.55
N ALA A 184 1.86 13.61 6.56
CA ALA A 184 2.39 14.95 6.76
C ALA A 184 1.31 16.00 6.95
N SER A 185 0.16 15.83 6.29
CA SER A 185 -0.92 16.82 6.25
C SER A 185 -2.28 16.16 6.52
N GLU A 186 -3.20 16.92 7.05
CA GLU A 186 -4.63 16.57 7.15
C GLU A 186 -5.40 16.86 5.86
N ASP A 187 -4.80 17.58 4.92
CA ASP A 187 -5.38 17.90 3.62
C ASP A 187 -5.23 16.70 2.67
N PRO A 188 -6.33 16.06 2.22
CA PRO A 188 -6.27 14.92 1.32
C PRO A 188 -5.61 15.25 -0.03
N ALA A 189 -5.66 16.49 -0.49
CA ALA A 189 -5.00 16.91 -1.73
C ALA A 189 -3.46 16.84 -1.63
N LYS A 190 -2.91 16.80 -0.42
CA LYS A 190 -1.47 16.69 -0.12
C LYS A 190 -1.04 15.27 0.22
N TRP A 191 -1.84 14.26 -0.06
CA TRP A 191 -1.50 12.86 0.24
C TRP A 191 -0.18 12.44 -0.41
N GLY A 192 0.09 12.87 -1.65
CA GLY A 192 1.34 12.61 -2.36
C GLY A 192 2.60 13.26 -1.74
N GLU A 193 2.44 14.15 -0.75
CA GLU A 193 3.52 14.83 -0.01
C GLU A 193 3.86 14.12 1.32
N ASN A 194 3.27 12.94 1.60
CA ASN A 194 3.57 12.16 2.78
C ASN A 194 5.07 11.84 2.84
N LYS A 195 5.61 11.95 4.06
CA LYS A 195 7.06 11.87 4.28
C LYS A 195 7.54 10.43 4.19
N GLU A 196 8.49 10.17 3.30
CA GLU A 196 9.25 8.92 3.31
C GLU A 196 10.16 8.90 4.55
N VAL A 197 9.93 7.96 5.45
CA VAL A 197 10.73 7.74 6.67
C VAL A 197 11.82 6.72 6.40
N LYS A 198 11.47 5.66 5.66
CA LYS A 198 12.40 4.58 5.32
C LYS A 198 11.97 3.89 4.04
N ARG A 199 12.97 3.45 3.27
CA ARG A 199 12.81 2.62 2.09
C ARG A 199 13.62 1.34 2.27
N LEU A 200 13.03 0.20 1.91
CA LEU A 200 13.63 -1.11 1.97
C LEU A 200 13.46 -1.81 0.63
N GLU A 201 14.51 -2.40 0.11
CA GLU A 201 14.42 -3.38 -0.98
C GLU A 201 14.36 -4.77 -0.35
N ILE A 202 13.33 -5.53 -0.67
CA ILE A 202 13.09 -6.87 -0.12
C ILE A 202 13.07 -7.86 -1.28
N ALA A 203 13.88 -8.92 -1.17
CA ALA A 203 13.82 -10.05 -2.07
C ALA A 203 12.59 -10.93 -1.79
N ALA A 204 12.11 -11.63 -2.80
CA ALA A 204 11.08 -12.64 -2.62
C ALA A 204 11.50 -13.65 -1.54
N PRO A 205 10.61 -14.05 -0.62
CA PRO A 205 10.94 -15.05 0.38
C PRO A 205 11.25 -16.39 -0.30
N PRO A 206 12.21 -17.17 0.23
CA PRO A 206 12.56 -18.47 -0.35
C PRO A 206 11.34 -19.40 -0.35
N LEU A 207 11.30 -20.32 -1.31
CA LEU A 207 10.34 -21.42 -1.29
C LEU A 207 10.52 -22.19 0.02
N LYS A 208 9.46 -22.36 0.78
CA LYS A 208 9.47 -23.34 1.88
C LYS A 208 9.56 -24.73 1.24
N LYS A 209 10.65 -25.42 1.54
CA LYS A 209 10.79 -26.84 1.20
C LYS A 209 9.81 -27.67 2.00
#